data_941a39b63831b4cbf1320d27b8109125
#
_entry.id   941a39b63831b4cbf1320d27b8109125
#
_cell.length_a   1.000
_cell.length_b   1.000
_cell.length_c   1.000
_cell.angle_alpha   90.00
_cell.angle_beta   90.00
_cell.angle_gamma   90.00
#
_symmetry.space_group_name_H-M   'P 1'
#
loop_
_entity.id
_entity.type
_entity.pdbx_description
1 polymer ?
#
loop_
_entity_poly.entity_id
_entity_poly.type
_entity_poly.pdbx_seq_one_letter_code
_entity_poly.pdbx_strand_id
1 'polypeptide(L)'
;MAAGLGALLLVAGCGDPARSDGGPVPARLCVPGTLDAQGSSAQRNAMDRWRADYQRSCPGATVNYDPSGSGTGIRAFLGGMVDLVGTDSPLKAMEQAQADARCSGGRAVSMPMVVGPVAVAYRLGGVPELRLSPATLAKVFGGAIRRWDDPAIRADNPGVALPPTRVRAVYRQDSSGTTETFTGYLTASAGPDWPFGSGRDWRAPDGTGAAGSERVASAVHHTEGAIGYLELSYARPRGLTVAAVRTGADRFVVPSGEAAVRSVQVPPSGLAVRVDPTPTDPAAYPIVLITSEVVCDRGRSADKTALVKGFLGYAASEDGQRSIARQGYAALPEELRIRVRAAVDELG
;
A
#
# COMPACT_ATOMS: atom_id res chain seq x y z
N MET A 1 9.61 -55.21 51.41
CA MET A 1 9.82 -53.77 51.21
C MET A 1 10.42 -53.56 49.82
N ALA A 2 9.63 -53.20 48.84
CA ALA A 2 10.04 -53.00 47.47
C ALA A 2 9.77 -51.53 47.12
N ALA A 3 10.83 -50.75 46.88
CA ALA A 3 10.75 -49.35 46.46
C ALA A 3 10.69 -49.27 44.92
N GLY A 4 9.58 -48.77 44.40
CA GLY A 4 9.41 -48.52 42.96
C GLY A 4 9.97 -47.13 42.62
N LEU A 5 10.95 -47.07 41.72
CA LEU A 5 11.42 -45.85 41.07
C LEU A 5 10.50 -45.50 39.88
N GLY A 6 9.74 -44.41 39.99
CA GLY A 6 8.99 -43.83 38.88
C GLY A 6 9.88 -42.96 38.02
N ALA A 7 10.11 -43.32 36.77
CA ALA A 7 10.79 -42.51 35.78
C ALA A 7 9.85 -41.46 35.22
N LEU A 8 10.11 -40.16 35.47
CA LEU A 8 9.41 -39.04 34.83
C LEU A 8 9.98 -38.85 33.42
N LEU A 9 9.22 -39.15 32.40
CA LEU A 9 9.51 -38.79 31.00
C LEU A 9 9.17 -37.32 30.78
N LEU A 10 10.17 -36.49 30.69
CA LEU A 10 10.08 -35.10 30.18
C LEU A 10 9.88 -35.17 28.66
N VAL A 11 8.66 -34.96 28.20
CA VAL A 11 8.37 -34.70 26.79
C VAL A 11 8.83 -33.28 26.48
N ALA A 12 10.02 -33.16 25.87
CA ALA A 12 10.44 -31.90 25.25
C ALA A 12 9.57 -31.62 24.06
N GLY A 13 8.60 -30.70 24.22
CA GLY A 13 7.82 -30.15 23.12
C GLY A 13 8.76 -29.36 22.23
N CYS A 14 9.12 -29.90 21.06
CA CYS A 14 9.67 -29.12 19.96
C CYS A 14 8.59 -28.12 19.55
N GLY A 15 8.79 -26.84 19.90
CA GLY A 15 7.97 -25.76 19.36
C GLY A 15 8.10 -25.75 17.84
N ASP A 16 7.01 -25.94 17.14
CA ASP A 16 6.92 -25.79 15.70
C ASP A 16 7.42 -24.37 15.33
N PRO A 17 8.34 -24.25 14.36
CA PRO A 17 8.69 -22.95 13.81
C PRO A 17 7.41 -22.33 13.23
N ALA A 18 7.16 -21.08 13.59
CA ALA A 18 5.98 -20.31 13.26
C ALA A 18 5.38 -20.71 11.89
N ARG A 19 4.21 -21.33 11.91
CA ARG A 19 3.43 -21.63 10.70
C ARG A 19 3.26 -20.33 9.94
N SER A 20 3.82 -20.27 8.73
CA SER A 20 3.56 -19.20 7.78
C SER A 20 2.06 -19.20 7.47
N ASP A 21 1.36 -18.15 7.87
CA ASP A 21 -0.11 -18.07 7.83
C ASP A 21 -0.71 -17.86 6.42
N GLY A 22 0.08 -18.01 5.36
CA GLY A 22 -0.39 -18.19 3.98
C GLY A 22 -0.42 -19.68 3.66
N GLY A 23 -1.49 -20.17 3.05
CA GLY A 23 -1.57 -21.56 2.57
C GLY A 23 -0.45 -21.83 1.53
N PRO A 24 -0.08 -23.09 1.32
CA PRO A 24 0.92 -23.44 0.30
C PRO A 24 0.44 -23.02 -1.09
N VAL A 25 1.36 -22.49 -1.90
CA VAL A 25 1.06 -22.18 -3.31
C VAL A 25 0.69 -23.49 -4.03
N PRO A 26 -0.45 -23.56 -4.72
CA PRO A 26 -0.82 -24.76 -5.48
C PRO A 26 0.24 -25.13 -6.51
N ALA A 27 0.61 -26.40 -6.61
CA ALA A 27 1.68 -26.88 -7.49
C ALA A 27 1.51 -26.42 -8.97
N ARG A 28 0.26 -26.32 -9.46
CA ARG A 28 -0.05 -25.82 -10.81
C ARG A 28 0.36 -24.37 -11.07
N LEU A 29 0.56 -23.58 -10.02
CA LEU A 29 1.04 -22.19 -10.10
C LEU A 29 2.56 -22.09 -9.97
N CYS A 30 3.25 -23.19 -9.65
CA CYS A 30 4.69 -23.20 -9.48
C CYS A 30 5.38 -23.33 -10.83
N VAL A 31 6.04 -22.24 -11.26
CA VAL A 31 6.80 -22.20 -12.52
C VAL A 31 8.22 -21.72 -12.20
N PRO A 32 9.25 -22.45 -12.62
CA PRO A 32 10.63 -22.01 -12.43
C PRO A 32 10.98 -20.83 -13.34
N GLY A 33 11.98 -20.05 -12.95
CA GLY A 33 12.47 -18.91 -13.70
C GLY A 33 12.59 -17.65 -12.85
N THR A 34 13.02 -16.55 -13.47
CA THR A 34 13.19 -15.25 -12.83
C THR A 34 12.16 -14.26 -13.35
N LEU A 35 11.46 -13.60 -12.44
CA LEU A 35 10.53 -12.51 -12.69
C LEU A 35 11.11 -11.23 -12.08
N ASP A 36 11.32 -10.22 -12.92
CA ASP A 36 11.82 -8.92 -12.49
C ASP A 36 10.69 -7.92 -12.46
N ALA A 37 10.54 -7.25 -11.31
CA ALA A 37 9.48 -6.30 -11.03
C ALA A 37 10.03 -5.06 -10.34
N GLN A 38 9.40 -3.91 -10.58
CA GLN A 38 9.77 -2.64 -9.97
C GLN A 38 8.52 -1.80 -9.73
N GLY A 39 8.58 -0.85 -8.79
CA GLY A 39 7.47 0.10 -8.67
C GLY A 39 7.18 0.60 -7.26
N SER A 40 5.90 0.64 -6.91
CA SER A 40 5.41 1.24 -5.68
C SER A 40 6.12 0.72 -4.43
N SER A 41 6.68 1.63 -3.65
CA SER A 41 7.21 1.27 -2.34
C SER A 41 6.11 1.02 -1.30
N ALA A 42 4.88 1.47 -1.54
CA ALA A 42 3.77 1.23 -0.63
C ALA A 42 3.38 -0.25 -0.58
N GLN A 43 3.47 -0.96 -1.71
CA GLN A 43 3.18 -2.41 -1.74
C GLN A 43 4.36 -3.30 -1.35
N ARG A 44 5.55 -2.74 -1.06
CA ARG A 44 6.75 -3.56 -0.79
C ARG A 44 6.48 -4.69 0.20
N ASN A 45 5.84 -4.38 1.33
CA ASN A 45 5.60 -5.39 2.36
C ASN A 45 4.67 -6.51 1.88
N ALA A 46 3.65 -6.20 1.07
CA ALA A 46 2.81 -7.19 0.42
C ALA A 46 3.60 -8.04 -0.58
N MET A 47 4.41 -7.38 -1.42
CA MET A 47 5.27 -8.05 -2.40
C MET A 47 6.31 -8.96 -1.74
N ASP A 48 6.95 -8.49 -0.68
CA ASP A 48 7.93 -9.29 0.08
C ASP A 48 7.27 -10.54 0.69
N ARG A 49 6.02 -10.41 1.16
CA ARG A 49 5.25 -11.55 1.65
C ARG A 49 4.92 -12.54 0.52
N TRP A 50 4.37 -12.09 -0.59
CA TRP A 50 4.03 -12.95 -1.73
C TRP A 50 5.26 -13.63 -2.32
N ARG A 51 6.37 -12.92 -2.46
CA ARG A 51 7.65 -13.48 -2.91
C ARG A 51 8.14 -14.59 -1.99
N ALA A 52 8.14 -14.33 -0.68
CA ALA A 52 8.59 -15.30 0.31
C ALA A 52 7.74 -16.57 0.28
N ASP A 53 6.42 -16.44 0.18
CA ASP A 53 5.52 -17.58 0.14
C ASP A 53 5.64 -18.34 -1.19
N TYR A 54 5.70 -17.62 -2.32
CA TYR A 54 5.82 -18.20 -3.65
C TYR A 54 7.14 -18.96 -3.83
N GLN A 55 8.26 -18.33 -3.52
CA GLN A 55 9.59 -18.95 -3.67
C GLN A 55 9.81 -20.14 -2.73
N ARG A 56 9.20 -20.10 -1.53
CA ARG A 56 9.23 -21.24 -0.60
C ARG A 56 8.49 -22.46 -1.15
N SER A 57 7.36 -22.23 -1.79
CA SER A 57 6.50 -23.31 -2.31
C SER A 57 6.93 -23.78 -3.70
N CYS A 58 7.63 -22.94 -4.48
CA CYS A 58 7.94 -23.17 -5.88
C CYS A 58 9.46 -23.16 -6.10
N PRO A 59 10.14 -24.31 -5.93
CA PRO A 59 11.58 -24.42 -6.16
C PRO A 59 11.96 -23.99 -7.57
N GLY A 60 13.05 -23.20 -7.68
CA GLY A 60 13.53 -22.66 -8.96
C GLY A 60 12.84 -21.39 -9.44
N ALA A 61 11.81 -20.89 -8.73
CA ALA A 61 11.24 -19.58 -8.98
C ALA A 61 12.00 -18.49 -8.21
N THR A 62 12.30 -17.38 -8.87
CA THR A 62 12.87 -16.16 -8.27
C THR A 62 12.04 -14.98 -8.69
N VAL A 63 11.58 -14.19 -7.74
CA VAL A 63 10.85 -12.93 -7.99
C VAL A 63 11.65 -11.79 -7.38
N ASN A 64 12.16 -10.90 -8.19
CA ASN A 64 12.87 -9.70 -7.79
C ASN A 64 11.90 -8.52 -7.76
N TYR A 65 11.98 -7.68 -6.74
CA TYR A 65 11.18 -6.45 -6.64
C TYR A 65 12.02 -5.28 -6.16
N ASP A 66 12.07 -4.20 -6.95
CA ASP A 66 12.69 -2.93 -6.56
C ASP A 66 11.61 -1.88 -6.21
N PRO A 67 11.46 -1.51 -4.92
CA PRO A 67 10.43 -0.57 -4.45
C PRO A 67 10.83 0.90 -4.64
N SER A 68 11.23 1.28 -5.83
CA SER A 68 11.78 2.62 -6.18
C SER A 68 10.72 3.70 -6.45
N GLY A 69 9.44 3.40 -6.26
CA GLY A 69 8.30 4.30 -6.49
C GLY A 69 7.58 4.05 -7.81
N SER A 70 6.28 4.33 -7.83
CA SER A 70 5.40 4.07 -8.99
C SER A 70 5.92 4.69 -10.27
N GLY A 71 6.34 5.97 -10.24
CA GLY A 71 6.83 6.66 -11.44
C GLY A 71 8.12 6.07 -12.00
N THR A 72 9.05 5.65 -11.14
CA THR A 72 10.29 4.98 -11.58
C THR A 72 9.99 3.60 -12.15
N GLY A 73 9.12 2.82 -11.48
CA GLY A 73 8.68 1.53 -11.98
C GLY A 73 7.98 1.62 -13.34
N ILE A 74 7.08 2.59 -13.53
CA ILE A 74 6.42 2.82 -14.83
C ILE A 74 7.48 3.06 -15.92
N ARG A 75 8.46 3.94 -15.68
CA ARG A 75 9.54 4.17 -16.65
C ARG A 75 10.34 2.91 -16.96
N ALA A 76 10.66 2.11 -15.96
CA ALA A 76 11.36 0.84 -16.15
C ALA A 76 10.54 -0.16 -16.99
N PHE A 77 9.23 -0.23 -16.73
CA PHE A 77 8.32 -1.06 -17.52
C PHE A 77 8.23 -0.58 -18.97
N LEU A 78 8.06 0.72 -19.21
CA LEU A 78 8.02 1.29 -20.55
C LEU A 78 9.34 1.07 -21.32
N GLY A 79 10.47 1.11 -20.62
CA GLY A 79 11.80 0.84 -21.18
C GLY A 79 12.13 -0.64 -21.36
N GLY A 80 11.23 -1.57 -21.03
CA GLY A 80 11.46 -3.01 -21.17
C GLY A 80 12.42 -3.64 -20.16
N MET A 81 12.76 -2.91 -19.09
CA MET A 81 13.72 -3.36 -18.08
C MET A 81 13.15 -4.36 -17.07
N VAL A 82 11.83 -4.40 -16.93
CA VAL A 82 11.13 -5.29 -15.98
C VAL A 82 9.94 -5.98 -16.64
N ASP A 83 9.55 -7.12 -16.09
CA ASP A 83 8.44 -7.94 -16.60
C ASP A 83 7.07 -7.36 -16.19
N LEU A 84 7.01 -6.78 -14.99
CA LEU A 84 5.81 -6.13 -14.48
C LEU A 84 6.16 -4.89 -13.63
N VAL A 85 5.20 -4.01 -13.49
CA VAL A 85 5.32 -2.85 -12.60
C VAL A 85 4.13 -2.78 -11.64
N GLY A 86 4.45 -2.63 -10.34
CA GLY A 86 3.45 -2.29 -9.33
C GLY A 86 3.27 -0.77 -9.23
N THR A 87 2.06 -0.28 -9.42
CA THR A 87 1.80 1.17 -9.36
C THR A 87 0.52 1.52 -8.62
N ASP A 88 0.61 2.52 -7.71
CA ASP A 88 -0.58 3.09 -7.04
C ASP A 88 -1.24 4.17 -7.90
N SER A 89 -0.62 4.52 -9.03
CA SER A 89 -1.12 5.52 -9.98
C SER A 89 -1.58 4.85 -11.27
N PRO A 90 -2.75 5.16 -11.80
CA PRO A 90 -3.11 4.76 -13.16
C PRO A 90 -2.06 5.24 -14.17
N LEU A 91 -1.83 4.44 -15.22
CA LEU A 91 -1.07 4.90 -16.37
C LEU A 91 -1.78 6.10 -17.01
N LYS A 92 -1.05 7.17 -17.27
CA LYS A 92 -1.57 8.29 -18.05
C LYS A 92 -1.75 7.85 -19.50
N ALA A 93 -2.59 8.55 -20.27
CA ALA A 93 -2.89 8.15 -21.66
C ALA A 93 -1.63 7.91 -22.51
N MET A 94 -0.61 8.78 -22.41
CA MET A 94 0.66 8.58 -23.12
C MET A 94 1.47 7.39 -22.58
N GLU A 95 1.45 7.17 -21.26
CA GLU A 95 2.12 6.01 -20.65
C GLU A 95 1.44 4.70 -21.07
N GLN A 96 0.09 4.69 -21.13
CA GLN A 96 -0.66 3.53 -21.62
C GLN A 96 -0.31 3.22 -23.08
N ALA A 97 -0.29 4.22 -23.95
CA ALA A 97 0.07 4.03 -25.37
C ALA A 97 1.49 3.49 -25.53
N GLN A 98 2.46 3.98 -24.75
CA GLN A 98 3.83 3.48 -24.74
C GLN A 98 3.91 2.05 -24.18
N ALA A 99 3.16 1.75 -23.13
CA ALA A 99 3.06 0.41 -22.55
C ALA A 99 2.45 -0.59 -23.53
N ASP A 100 1.41 -0.19 -24.26
CA ASP A 100 0.80 -1.03 -25.31
C ASP A 100 1.79 -1.28 -26.45
N ALA A 101 2.50 -0.24 -26.91
CA ALA A 101 3.52 -0.37 -27.97
C ALA A 101 4.67 -1.32 -27.57
N ARG A 102 5.02 -1.37 -26.28
CA ARG A 102 6.01 -2.32 -25.77
C ARG A 102 5.51 -3.77 -25.83
N CYS A 103 4.21 -4.00 -25.68
CA CYS A 103 3.62 -5.33 -25.62
C CYS A 103 3.39 -5.89 -27.03
N SER A 104 4.40 -6.56 -27.59
CA SER A 104 4.39 -7.08 -28.95
C SER A 104 3.14 -7.91 -29.28
N GLY A 105 2.23 -7.38 -30.10
CA GLY A 105 0.99 -8.04 -30.50
C GLY A 105 -0.10 -8.07 -29.43
N GLY A 106 0.09 -7.38 -28.30
CA GLY A 106 -0.87 -7.26 -27.19
C GLY A 106 -0.99 -5.84 -26.69
N ARG A 107 -1.42 -5.70 -25.44
CA ARG A 107 -1.52 -4.43 -24.72
C ARG A 107 -1.10 -4.59 -23.27
N ALA A 108 -0.81 -3.48 -22.61
CA ALA A 108 -0.57 -3.46 -21.18
C ALA A 108 -1.90 -3.47 -20.41
N VAL A 109 -2.03 -4.42 -19.48
CA VAL A 109 -3.21 -4.59 -18.64
C VAL A 109 -2.84 -4.28 -17.19
N SER A 110 -3.65 -3.42 -16.55
CA SER A 110 -3.53 -3.08 -15.13
C SER A 110 -4.49 -3.94 -14.31
N MET A 111 -3.94 -4.71 -13.38
CA MET A 111 -4.70 -5.59 -12.49
C MET A 111 -4.57 -5.12 -11.06
N PRO A 112 -5.63 -4.63 -10.39
CA PRO A 112 -5.59 -4.22 -9.00
C PRO A 112 -5.27 -5.42 -8.10
N MET A 113 -4.24 -5.29 -7.27
CA MET A 113 -3.76 -6.38 -6.41
C MET A 113 -3.74 -6.01 -4.94
N VAL A 114 -3.57 -4.73 -4.60
CA VAL A 114 -3.49 -4.28 -3.22
C VAL A 114 -4.46 -3.14 -2.98
N VAL A 115 -5.19 -3.21 -1.88
CA VAL A 115 -5.93 -2.09 -1.30
C VAL A 115 -5.22 -1.70 0.00
N GLY A 116 -4.63 -0.51 0.04
CA GLY A 116 -3.84 -0.06 1.18
C GLY A 116 -4.33 1.27 1.75
N PRO A 117 -4.64 1.35 3.06
CA PRO A 117 -4.90 2.64 3.68
C PRO A 117 -3.60 3.46 3.76
N VAL A 118 -3.65 4.70 3.29
CA VAL A 118 -2.56 5.67 3.45
C VAL A 118 -2.73 6.35 4.80
N ALA A 119 -1.93 5.92 5.76
CA ALA A 119 -1.95 6.46 7.11
C ALA A 119 -1.23 7.81 7.17
N VAL A 120 -1.79 8.73 7.94
CA VAL A 120 -1.12 9.95 8.37
C VAL A 120 -0.43 9.64 9.69
N ALA A 121 0.85 9.28 9.62
CA ALA A 121 1.65 8.93 10.79
C ALA A 121 2.31 10.17 11.37
N TYR A 122 2.41 10.22 12.71
CA TYR A 122 3.02 11.34 13.41
C TYR A 122 3.82 10.88 14.63
N ARG A 123 4.72 11.76 15.09
CA ARG A 123 5.43 11.64 16.36
C ARG A 123 5.24 12.91 17.16
N LEU A 124 4.49 12.83 18.27
CA LEU A 124 4.21 13.94 19.14
C LEU A 124 4.08 13.45 20.59
N GLY A 125 5.07 13.77 21.40
CA GLY A 125 5.10 13.35 22.80
C GLY A 125 3.85 13.81 23.57
N GLY A 126 3.25 12.88 24.32
CA GLY A 126 2.07 13.16 25.12
C GLY A 126 0.73 13.20 24.37
N VAL A 127 0.72 12.95 23.04
CA VAL A 127 -0.49 12.95 22.22
C VAL A 127 -0.68 11.58 21.57
N PRO A 128 -1.30 10.60 22.25
CA PRO A 128 -1.50 9.25 21.72
C PRO A 128 -2.63 9.18 20.68
N GLU A 129 -3.54 10.12 20.67
CA GLU A 129 -4.66 10.21 19.73
C GLU A 129 -4.70 11.60 19.10
N LEU A 130 -4.79 11.63 17.77
CA LEU A 130 -4.87 12.86 17.00
C LEU A 130 -5.95 12.73 15.94
N ARG A 131 -6.73 13.77 15.76
CA ARG A 131 -7.78 13.90 14.75
C ARG A 131 -7.43 15.03 13.80
N LEU A 132 -7.56 14.80 12.50
CA LEU A 132 -7.23 15.80 11.49
C LEU A 132 -8.32 15.84 10.41
N SER A 133 -8.91 17.01 10.23
CA SER A 133 -9.82 17.27 9.12
C SER A 133 -9.04 17.45 7.81
N PRO A 134 -9.68 17.31 6.63
CA PRO A 134 -9.04 17.57 5.35
C PRO A 134 -8.41 18.96 5.26
N ALA A 135 -9.11 19.99 5.73
CA ALA A 135 -8.62 21.37 5.75
C ALA A 135 -7.39 21.53 6.64
N THR A 136 -7.40 20.91 7.84
CA THR A 136 -6.25 20.92 8.75
C THR A 136 -5.05 20.19 8.13
N LEU A 137 -5.26 19.02 7.53
CA LEU A 137 -4.22 18.26 6.82
C LEU A 137 -3.60 19.10 5.69
N ALA A 138 -4.44 19.73 4.86
CA ALA A 138 -3.98 20.59 3.76
C ALA A 138 -3.11 21.73 4.27
N LYS A 139 -3.52 22.41 5.34
CA LYS A 139 -2.73 23.51 5.94
C LYS A 139 -1.43 23.03 6.58
N VAL A 140 -1.44 21.85 7.20
CA VAL A 140 -0.22 21.23 7.77
C VAL A 140 0.78 20.90 6.68
N PHE A 141 0.37 20.17 5.65
CA PHE A 141 1.25 19.74 4.58
C PHE A 141 1.56 20.87 3.56
N GLY A 142 0.71 21.88 3.48
CA GLY A 142 0.94 23.09 2.70
C GLY A 142 1.84 24.14 3.40
N GLY A 143 2.21 23.91 4.68
CA GLY A 143 3.10 24.80 5.44
C GLY A 143 2.43 26.01 6.06
N ALA A 144 1.10 26.15 5.98
CA ALA A 144 0.33 27.21 6.64
C ALA A 144 0.27 27.00 8.17
N ILE A 145 0.08 25.77 8.63
CA ILE A 145 0.15 25.38 10.04
C ILE A 145 1.58 24.91 10.36
N ARG A 146 2.23 25.62 11.30
CA ARG A 146 3.66 25.37 11.63
C ARG A 146 3.86 24.88 13.07
N ARG A 147 2.80 24.80 13.88
CA ARG A 147 2.86 24.39 15.28
C ARG A 147 1.70 23.45 15.58
N TRP A 148 1.94 22.48 16.45
CA TRP A 148 0.92 21.51 16.83
C TRP A 148 -0.21 22.10 17.70
N ASP A 149 0.04 23.19 18.42
CA ASP A 149 -0.95 23.92 19.20
C ASP A 149 -1.76 24.96 18.40
N ASP A 150 -1.73 24.88 17.07
CA ASP A 150 -2.52 25.73 16.17
C ASP A 150 -4.02 25.64 16.45
N PRO A 151 -4.78 26.75 16.39
CA PRO A 151 -6.23 26.76 16.61
C PRO A 151 -7.01 25.75 15.75
N ALA A 152 -6.61 25.53 14.49
CA ALA A 152 -7.27 24.56 13.61
C ALA A 152 -7.09 23.12 14.10
N ILE A 153 -5.88 22.76 14.57
CA ILE A 153 -5.63 21.44 15.14
C ILE A 153 -6.39 21.27 16.45
N ARG A 154 -6.43 22.31 17.31
CA ARG A 154 -7.21 22.29 18.55
C ARG A 154 -8.71 22.12 18.30
N ALA A 155 -9.24 22.73 17.25
CA ALA A 155 -10.66 22.58 16.89
C ALA A 155 -11.02 21.13 16.51
N ASP A 156 -10.12 20.42 15.82
CA ASP A 156 -10.30 19.01 15.52
C ASP A 156 -10.10 18.10 16.77
N ASN A 157 -9.45 18.60 17.83
CA ASN A 157 -9.03 17.85 19.03
C ASN A 157 -9.47 18.52 20.34
N PRO A 158 -10.78 18.70 20.58
CA PRO A 158 -11.25 19.35 21.81
C PRO A 158 -10.83 18.55 23.05
N GLY A 159 -10.26 19.27 24.03
CA GLY A 159 -9.80 18.67 25.30
C GLY A 159 -8.40 18.00 25.25
N VAL A 160 -7.75 17.93 24.09
CA VAL A 160 -6.38 17.41 23.99
C VAL A 160 -5.37 18.52 24.28
N ALA A 161 -4.43 18.26 25.20
CA ALA A 161 -3.32 19.16 25.46
C ALA A 161 -2.25 19.07 24.36
N LEU A 162 -2.37 19.92 23.35
CA LEU A 162 -1.42 19.96 22.24
C LEU A 162 -0.19 20.79 22.61
N PRO A 163 1.04 20.25 22.45
CA PRO A 163 2.26 20.98 22.78
C PRO A 163 2.59 22.06 21.73
N PRO A 164 3.33 23.12 22.11
CA PRO A 164 3.78 24.15 21.18
C PRO A 164 4.94 23.71 20.28
N THR A 165 5.03 22.43 20.00
CA THR A 165 6.06 21.83 19.17
C THR A 165 5.89 22.25 17.69
N ARG A 166 7.00 22.46 16.99
CA ARG A 166 6.97 22.75 15.54
C ARG A 166 6.49 21.54 14.77
N VAL A 167 5.58 21.73 13.81
CA VAL A 167 5.21 20.74 12.81
C VAL A 167 6.38 20.54 11.83
N ARG A 168 6.71 19.28 11.53
CA ARG A 168 7.74 18.87 10.57
C ARG A 168 7.10 17.91 9.57
N ALA A 169 6.53 18.44 8.50
CA ALA A 169 5.94 17.64 7.44
C ALA A 169 7.02 16.84 6.70
N VAL A 170 6.77 15.55 6.47
CA VAL A 170 7.64 14.65 5.69
C VAL A 170 6.85 14.17 4.48
N TYR A 171 7.41 14.39 3.28
CA TYR A 171 6.78 14.03 2.02
C TYR A 171 7.65 13.06 1.21
N ARG A 172 7.07 12.42 0.20
CA ARG A 172 7.78 11.55 -0.74
C ARG A 172 8.56 12.39 -1.75
N GLN A 173 9.89 12.24 -1.73
CA GLN A 173 10.81 12.92 -2.65
C GLN A 173 10.82 12.26 -4.04
N ASP A 174 10.54 10.97 -4.11
CA ASP A 174 10.46 10.20 -5.35
C ASP A 174 9.09 10.37 -6.03
N SER A 175 9.02 10.03 -7.31
CA SER A 175 7.75 10.01 -8.08
C SER A 175 6.85 8.86 -7.60
N SER A 176 5.89 9.19 -6.75
CA SER A 176 5.17 8.26 -5.87
C SER A 176 3.66 8.23 -6.14
N GLY A 177 3.12 7.04 -6.35
CA GLY A 177 1.67 6.85 -6.39
C GLY A 177 1.00 7.13 -5.04
N THR A 178 1.69 6.88 -3.91
CA THR A 178 1.19 7.27 -2.58
C THR A 178 1.04 8.79 -2.46
N THR A 179 1.96 9.56 -3.05
CA THR A 179 1.82 11.03 -3.15
C THR A 179 0.61 11.41 -4.00
N GLU A 180 0.41 10.75 -5.15
CA GLU A 180 -0.77 11.02 -6.00
C GLU A 180 -2.07 10.71 -5.27
N THR A 181 -2.14 9.59 -4.53
CA THR A 181 -3.30 9.24 -3.70
C THR A 181 -3.57 10.28 -2.62
N PHE A 182 -2.54 10.66 -1.85
CA PHE A 182 -2.68 11.62 -0.76
C PHE A 182 -3.06 13.03 -1.26
N THR A 183 -2.37 13.53 -2.29
CA THR A 183 -2.66 14.84 -2.89
C THR A 183 -4.00 14.85 -3.63
N GLY A 184 -4.40 13.73 -4.23
CA GLY A 184 -5.73 13.53 -4.83
C GLY A 184 -6.84 13.65 -3.79
N TYR A 185 -6.67 13.01 -2.63
CA TYR A 185 -7.57 13.17 -1.49
C TYR A 185 -7.66 14.63 -1.04
N LEU A 186 -6.53 15.32 -0.82
CA LEU A 186 -6.53 16.73 -0.42
C LEU A 186 -7.20 17.64 -1.46
N THR A 187 -6.95 17.40 -2.74
CA THR A 187 -7.59 18.15 -3.84
C THR A 187 -9.10 18.00 -3.82
N ALA A 188 -9.61 16.79 -3.55
CA ALA A 188 -11.04 16.50 -3.55
C ALA A 188 -11.76 16.97 -2.29
N SER A 189 -11.09 16.93 -1.12
CA SER A 189 -11.75 17.09 0.19
C SER A 189 -11.39 18.38 0.95
N ALA A 190 -10.26 19.02 0.63
CA ALA A 190 -9.81 20.25 1.30
C ALA A 190 -10.11 21.53 0.50
N GLY A 191 -10.51 21.43 -0.76
CA GLY A 191 -10.88 22.57 -1.59
C GLY A 191 -9.77 23.63 -1.68
N PRO A 192 -10.08 24.91 -1.37
CA PRO A 192 -9.12 26.01 -1.52
C PRO A 192 -7.92 25.94 -0.56
N ASP A 193 -8.00 25.16 0.53
CA ASP A 193 -6.89 24.96 1.45
C ASP A 193 -5.73 24.13 0.84
N TRP A 194 -5.98 23.45 -0.29
CA TRP A 194 -4.97 22.70 -1.05
C TRP A 194 -4.86 23.15 -2.51
N PRO A 195 -4.15 24.24 -2.81
CA PRO A 195 -4.04 24.78 -4.18
C PRO A 195 -3.02 24.08 -5.08
N PHE A 196 -2.31 23.05 -4.58
CA PHE A 196 -1.17 22.43 -5.26
C PHE A 196 -1.56 21.32 -6.24
N GLY A 197 -2.85 20.94 -6.30
CA GLY A 197 -3.36 19.87 -7.16
C GLY A 197 -2.88 18.47 -6.73
N SER A 198 -3.04 17.50 -7.62
CA SER A 198 -2.65 16.11 -7.39
C SER A 198 -1.59 15.64 -8.39
N GLY A 199 -0.81 14.61 -8.01
CA GLY A 199 0.18 13.99 -8.88
C GLY A 199 1.24 13.20 -8.12
N ARG A 200 2.07 12.48 -8.87
CA ARG A 200 3.13 11.63 -8.31
C ARG A 200 4.29 12.41 -7.67
N ASP A 201 4.45 13.68 -8.03
CA ASP A 201 5.53 14.52 -7.56
C ASP A 201 4.98 15.55 -6.56
N TRP A 202 5.70 15.74 -5.45
CA TRP A 202 5.33 16.71 -4.42
C TRP A 202 5.46 18.15 -4.93
N ARG A 203 4.46 19.00 -4.69
CA ARG A 203 4.43 20.38 -5.19
C ARG A 203 4.27 21.43 -4.11
N ALA A 204 3.89 21.06 -2.89
CA ALA A 204 3.79 22.03 -1.81
C ALA A 204 5.18 22.52 -1.38
N PRO A 205 5.31 23.80 -0.94
CA PRO A 205 6.62 24.47 -0.78
C PRO A 205 7.37 24.08 0.49
N ASP A 206 6.71 23.44 1.47
CA ASP A 206 7.30 23.16 2.80
C ASP A 206 7.43 21.65 3.04
N GLY A 207 8.28 21.28 4.00
CA GLY A 207 8.51 19.93 4.45
C GLY A 207 9.89 19.36 4.12
N THR A 208 10.11 18.13 4.50
CA THR A 208 11.36 17.38 4.24
C THR A 208 11.06 16.19 3.34
N GLY A 209 11.81 16.08 2.25
CA GLY A 209 11.67 14.96 1.31
C GLY A 209 12.35 13.69 1.82
N ALA A 210 11.67 12.54 1.66
CA ALA A 210 12.20 11.21 1.94
C ALA A 210 11.82 10.23 0.82
N ALA A 211 12.80 9.48 0.29
CA ALA A 211 12.56 8.56 -0.81
C ALA A 211 11.99 7.22 -0.32
N GLY A 212 10.82 6.83 -0.88
CA GLY A 212 10.12 5.60 -0.53
C GLY A 212 9.41 5.64 0.83
N SER A 213 8.45 4.75 1.03
CA SER A 213 7.64 4.66 2.26
C SER A 213 8.49 4.36 3.50
N GLU A 214 9.55 3.55 3.33
CA GLU A 214 10.47 3.18 4.41
C GLU A 214 11.16 4.38 5.04
N ARG A 215 11.69 5.29 4.21
CA ARG A 215 12.40 6.49 4.70
C ARG A 215 11.45 7.53 5.27
N VAL A 216 10.22 7.64 4.74
CA VAL A 216 9.17 8.46 5.37
C VAL A 216 8.85 7.94 6.76
N ALA A 217 8.62 6.63 6.92
CA ALA A 217 8.37 6.01 8.22
C ALA A 217 9.52 6.24 9.20
N SER A 218 10.77 6.07 8.74
CA SER A 218 11.97 6.31 9.55
C SER A 218 12.08 7.78 9.97
N ALA A 219 11.87 8.73 9.06
CA ALA A 219 11.95 10.16 9.36
C ALA A 219 10.90 10.57 10.40
N VAL A 220 9.66 10.07 10.27
CA VAL A 220 8.60 10.32 11.26
C VAL A 220 8.98 9.71 12.61
N HIS A 221 9.48 8.47 12.62
CA HIS A 221 9.85 7.78 13.86
C HIS A 221 10.93 8.49 14.67
N HIS A 222 11.92 9.07 14.01
CA HIS A 222 13.08 9.66 14.68
C HIS A 222 12.98 11.18 14.93
N THR A 223 11.88 11.84 14.49
CA THR A 223 11.78 13.30 14.56
C THR A 223 10.58 13.73 15.38
N GLU A 224 10.80 14.35 16.54
CA GLU A 224 9.74 14.93 17.35
C GLU A 224 9.02 16.06 16.59
N GLY A 225 7.68 16.05 16.62
CA GLY A 225 6.83 16.95 15.87
C GLY A 225 6.67 16.59 14.38
N ALA A 226 7.23 15.45 13.94
CA ALA A 226 7.06 15.01 12.55
C ALA A 226 5.65 14.46 12.26
N ILE A 227 5.23 14.67 11.02
CA ILE A 227 4.03 14.09 10.41
C ILE A 227 4.32 13.72 8.97
N GLY A 228 3.86 12.55 8.52
CA GLY A 228 4.06 12.08 7.15
C GLY A 228 2.94 11.17 6.70
N TYR A 229 2.83 10.95 5.40
CA TYR A 229 1.87 10.01 4.82
C TYR A 229 2.61 8.78 4.26
N LEU A 230 2.10 7.60 4.58
CA LEU A 230 2.68 6.33 4.18
C LEU A 230 1.62 5.21 4.22
N GLU A 231 1.86 4.12 3.54
CA GLU A 231 0.97 2.97 3.64
C GLU A 231 1.06 2.34 5.05
N LEU A 232 -0.08 1.91 5.61
CA LEU A 232 -0.26 1.54 7.02
C LEU A 232 0.68 0.41 7.48
N SER A 233 1.07 -0.52 6.61
CA SER A 233 1.97 -1.63 6.95
C SER A 233 3.35 -1.17 7.43
N TYR A 234 3.75 0.06 7.11
CA TYR A 234 4.99 0.66 7.60
C TYR A 234 4.89 1.27 8.99
N ALA A 235 3.67 1.66 9.42
CA ALA A 235 3.46 2.29 10.71
C ALA A 235 3.50 1.27 11.86
N ARG A 236 2.80 0.14 11.71
CA ARG A 236 2.64 -0.86 12.76
C ARG A 236 3.95 -1.44 13.29
N PRO A 237 4.88 -1.93 12.45
CA PRO A 237 6.13 -2.54 12.93
C PRO A 237 7.04 -1.55 13.68
N ARG A 238 6.85 -0.25 13.46
CA ARG A 238 7.64 0.82 14.09
C ARG A 238 6.95 1.46 15.28
N GLY A 239 5.75 1.01 15.64
CA GLY A 239 4.96 1.63 16.70
C GLY A 239 4.65 3.11 16.42
N LEU A 240 4.52 3.51 15.14
CA LEU A 240 4.13 4.86 14.79
C LEU A 240 2.66 5.10 15.16
N THR A 241 2.40 6.24 15.78
CA THR A 241 1.05 6.72 16.00
C THR A 241 0.47 7.24 14.69
N VAL A 242 -0.80 6.94 14.43
CA VAL A 242 -1.51 7.36 13.22
C VAL A 242 -2.72 8.20 13.58
N ALA A 243 -2.95 9.27 12.85
CA ALA A 243 -4.09 10.15 13.08
C ALA A 243 -5.38 9.55 12.52
N ALA A 244 -6.49 9.80 13.21
CA ALA A 244 -7.83 9.62 12.66
C ALA A 244 -8.14 10.77 11.68
N VAL A 245 -8.66 10.45 10.50
CA VAL A 245 -8.97 11.41 9.45
C VAL A 245 -10.49 11.57 9.33
N ARG A 246 -10.96 12.81 9.15
CA ARG A 246 -12.38 13.09 9.03
C ARG A 246 -12.90 12.65 7.65
N THR A 247 -14.00 11.88 7.66
CA THR A 247 -14.69 11.37 6.47
C THR A 247 -15.73 12.39 5.96
N GLY A 248 -16.32 12.11 4.80
CA GLY A 248 -17.47 12.87 4.28
C GLY A 248 -18.72 12.77 5.16
N ALA A 249 -18.82 11.75 6.03
CA ALA A 249 -19.87 11.59 7.03
C ALA A 249 -19.62 12.38 8.32
N ASP A 250 -18.64 13.29 8.35
CA ASP A 250 -18.23 14.09 9.51
C ASP A 250 -17.78 13.24 10.72
N ARG A 251 -17.17 12.10 10.47
CA ARG A 251 -16.62 11.19 11.49
C ARG A 251 -15.12 11.05 11.34
N PHE A 252 -14.40 10.93 12.45
CA PHE A 252 -12.98 10.66 12.44
C PHE A 252 -12.74 9.15 12.47
N VAL A 253 -12.04 8.62 11.48
CA VAL A 253 -11.77 7.19 11.29
C VAL A 253 -10.27 6.94 11.30
N VAL A 254 -9.84 5.96 12.09
CA VAL A 254 -8.45 5.48 12.14
C VAL A 254 -8.22 4.55 10.94
N PRO A 255 -7.07 4.63 10.26
CA PRO A 255 -6.77 3.76 9.12
C PRO A 255 -6.72 2.28 9.53
N SER A 256 -7.45 1.46 8.78
CA SER A 256 -7.41 0.00 8.85
C SER A 256 -7.78 -0.59 7.49
N GLY A 257 -7.42 -1.86 7.24
CA GLY A 257 -7.82 -2.54 6.00
C GLY A 257 -9.33 -2.62 5.86
N GLU A 258 -10.05 -2.88 6.96
CA GLU A 258 -11.52 -2.93 6.96
C GLU A 258 -12.13 -1.57 6.63
N ALA A 259 -11.64 -0.49 7.24
CA ALA A 259 -12.14 0.86 6.97
C ALA A 259 -11.78 1.32 5.54
N ALA A 260 -10.63 0.90 5.01
CA ALA A 260 -10.20 1.26 3.65
C ALA A 260 -11.10 0.64 2.58
N VAL A 261 -11.45 -0.64 2.71
CA VAL A 261 -12.28 -1.31 1.68
C VAL A 261 -13.67 -0.69 1.54
N ARG A 262 -14.19 -0.03 2.57
CA ARG A 262 -15.47 0.67 2.56
C ARG A 262 -15.49 1.90 1.65
N SER A 263 -14.33 2.46 1.35
CA SER A 263 -14.17 3.57 0.38
C SER A 263 -13.95 3.09 -1.05
N VAL A 264 -13.81 1.77 -1.26
CA VAL A 264 -13.52 1.19 -2.58
C VAL A 264 -14.82 0.95 -3.33
N GLN A 265 -14.91 1.54 -4.52
CA GLN A 265 -16.03 1.36 -5.43
C GLN A 265 -15.61 0.38 -6.54
N VAL A 266 -16.20 -0.80 -6.51
CA VAL A 266 -15.96 -1.85 -7.52
C VAL A 266 -16.99 -1.69 -8.63
N PRO A 267 -16.58 -1.47 -9.89
CA PRO A 267 -17.55 -1.34 -10.99
C PRO A 267 -18.21 -2.69 -11.27
N PRO A 268 -19.37 -2.71 -11.91
CA PRO A 268 -20.09 -3.95 -12.24
C PRO A 268 -19.31 -4.86 -13.22
N SER A 269 -18.39 -4.28 -14.00
CA SER A 269 -17.55 -5.01 -14.96
C SER A 269 -16.16 -4.38 -15.07
N GLY A 270 -15.19 -5.15 -15.61
CA GLY A 270 -13.80 -4.72 -15.76
C GLY A 270 -13.02 -4.69 -14.45
N LEU A 271 -11.83 -4.09 -14.48
CA LEU A 271 -10.87 -4.05 -13.38
C LEU A 271 -10.62 -2.64 -12.82
N ALA A 272 -11.17 -1.60 -13.44
CA ALA A 272 -10.95 -0.21 -13.05
C ALA A 272 -11.69 0.14 -11.75
N VAL A 273 -10.98 0.13 -10.65
CA VAL A 273 -11.48 0.45 -9.31
C VAL A 273 -11.38 1.95 -9.05
N ARG A 274 -12.33 2.50 -8.32
CA ARG A 274 -12.30 3.88 -7.83
C ARG A 274 -12.31 3.90 -6.32
N VAL A 275 -11.75 4.94 -5.75
CA VAL A 275 -11.82 5.24 -4.32
C VAL A 275 -12.64 6.51 -4.14
N ASP A 276 -13.60 6.48 -3.22
CA ASP A 276 -14.34 7.67 -2.82
C ASP A 276 -13.51 8.46 -1.79
N PRO A 277 -13.05 9.67 -2.12
CA PRO A 277 -12.28 10.51 -1.19
C PRO A 277 -13.15 11.19 -0.12
N THR A 278 -14.48 11.15 -0.25
CA THR A 278 -15.44 11.75 0.68
C THR A 278 -16.59 10.80 1.03
N PRO A 279 -16.26 9.59 1.53
CA PRO A 279 -17.25 8.55 1.73
C PRO A 279 -18.29 8.97 2.76
N THR A 280 -19.56 8.65 2.47
CA THR A 280 -20.71 8.89 3.37
C THR A 280 -20.90 7.78 4.40
N ASP A 281 -20.23 6.64 4.26
CA ASP A 281 -20.17 5.60 5.29
C ASP A 281 -19.31 6.12 6.46
N PRO A 282 -19.87 6.23 7.68
CA PRO A 282 -19.16 6.78 8.85
C PRO A 282 -17.98 5.92 9.32
N ALA A 283 -17.86 4.68 8.85
CA ALA A 283 -16.75 3.77 9.16
C ALA A 283 -15.70 3.67 8.04
N ALA A 284 -15.92 4.36 6.91
CA ALA A 284 -15.00 4.33 5.79
C ALA A 284 -13.79 5.26 5.99
N TYR A 285 -12.58 4.78 5.69
CA TYR A 285 -11.36 5.58 5.71
C TYR A 285 -11.10 6.20 4.33
N PRO A 286 -10.91 7.52 4.20
CA PRO A 286 -10.97 8.18 2.89
C PRO A 286 -9.68 8.15 2.08
N ILE A 287 -8.51 7.88 2.69
CA ILE A 287 -7.23 7.93 2.00
C ILE A 287 -6.76 6.50 1.69
N VAL A 288 -7.12 6.00 0.53
CA VAL A 288 -6.87 4.61 0.13
C VAL A 288 -6.14 4.58 -1.20
N LEU A 289 -5.04 3.85 -1.27
CA LEU A 289 -4.36 3.53 -2.52
C LEU A 289 -4.85 2.18 -3.07
N ILE A 290 -4.86 2.09 -4.38
CA ILE A 290 -5.02 0.83 -5.10
C ILE A 290 -3.74 0.60 -5.87
N THR A 291 -2.96 -0.42 -5.47
CA THR A 291 -1.81 -0.82 -6.29
C THR A 291 -2.24 -1.83 -7.33
N SER A 292 -1.95 -1.54 -8.58
CA SER A 292 -2.15 -2.44 -9.70
C SER A 292 -0.82 -2.98 -10.21
N GLU A 293 -0.80 -4.27 -10.55
CA GLU A 293 0.28 -4.85 -11.34
C GLU A 293 -0.03 -4.64 -12.83
N VAL A 294 0.88 -3.96 -13.53
CA VAL A 294 0.77 -3.73 -14.98
C VAL A 294 1.69 -4.71 -15.70
N VAL A 295 1.11 -5.47 -16.61
CA VAL A 295 1.80 -6.49 -17.40
C VAL A 295 1.34 -6.43 -18.85
N CYS A 296 2.16 -6.96 -19.78
CA CYS A 296 1.66 -7.23 -21.12
C CYS A 296 0.70 -8.44 -21.10
N ASP A 297 -0.45 -8.34 -21.75
CA ASP A 297 -1.37 -9.46 -21.88
C ASP A 297 -0.82 -10.55 -22.83
N ARG A 298 0.01 -10.16 -23.82
CA ARG A 298 0.66 -11.03 -24.81
C ARG A 298 2.07 -10.56 -25.14
N GLY A 299 2.77 -11.32 -25.98
CA GLY A 299 4.06 -10.92 -26.55
C GLY A 299 5.29 -11.29 -25.72
N ARG A 300 5.11 -12.10 -24.68
CA ARG A 300 6.22 -12.71 -23.94
C ARG A 300 6.45 -14.15 -24.39
N SER A 301 7.61 -14.73 -24.03
CA SER A 301 7.82 -16.17 -24.17
C SER A 301 6.81 -16.97 -23.31
N ALA A 302 6.51 -18.19 -23.73
CA ALA A 302 5.58 -19.05 -23.00
C ALA A 302 5.99 -19.28 -21.53
N ASP A 303 7.29 -19.49 -21.28
CA ASP A 303 7.83 -19.69 -19.94
C ASP A 303 7.66 -18.43 -19.05
N LYS A 304 7.94 -17.25 -19.61
CA LYS A 304 7.75 -15.98 -18.87
C LYS A 304 6.28 -15.71 -18.61
N THR A 305 5.41 -15.98 -19.57
CA THR A 305 3.95 -15.88 -19.38
C THR A 305 3.47 -16.81 -18.27
N ALA A 306 3.90 -18.07 -18.29
CA ALA A 306 3.53 -19.05 -17.27
C ALA A 306 3.99 -18.61 -15.87
N LEU A 307 5.22 -18.07 -15.73
CA LEU A 307 5.75 -17.57 -14.46
C LEU A 307 4.95 -16.35 -13.94
N VAL A 308 4.64 -15.38 -14.82
CA VAL A 308 3.80 -14.22 -14.47
C VAL A 308 2.43 -14.68 -14.00
N LYS A 309 1.78 -15.60 -14.74
CA LYS A 309 0.47 -16.17 -14.35
C LYS A 309 0.55 -16.91 -13.02
N GLY A 310 1.61 -17.69 -12.80
CA GLY A 310 1.82 -18.41 -11.56
C GLY A 310 1.92 -17.48 -10.35
N PHE A 311 2.78 -16.47 -10.43
CA PHE A 311 2.99 -15.51 -9.35
C PHE A 311 1.78 -14.62 -9.09
N LEU A 312 1.21 -13.98 -10.13
CA LEU A 312 0.03 -13.12 -9.99
C LEU A 312 -1.22 -13.93 -9.60
N GLY A 313 -1.35 -15.18 -10.10
CA GLY A 313 -2.40 -16.10 -9.70
C GLY A 313 -2.35 -16.46 -8.22
N TYR A 314 -1.14 -16.61 -7.64
CA TYR A 314 -0.97 -16.74 -6.21
C TYR A 314 -1.32 -15.43 -5.48
N ALA A 315 -0.76 -14.29 -5.90
CA ALA A 315 -1.02 -13.00 -5.25
C ALA A 315 -2.52 -12.66 -5.22
N ALA A 316 -3.26 -12.98 -6.28
CA ALA A 316 -4.71 -12.81 -6.38
C ALA A 316 -5.53 -13.96 -5.76
N SER A 317 -4.90 -15.01 -5.24
CA SER A 317 -5.60 -16.08 -4.55
C SER A 317 -6.13 -15.62 -3.19
N GLU A 318 -7.07 -16.39 -2.62
CA GLU A 318 -7.57 -16.12 -1.27
C GLU A 318 -6.43 -16.16 -0.23
N ASP A 319 -5.54 -17.15 -0.33
CA ASP A 319 -4.38 -17.25 0.56
C ASP A 319 -3.39 -16.12 0.39
N GLY A 320 -3.08 -15.72 -0.85
CA GLY A 320 -2.24 -14.57 -1.15
C GLY A 320 -2.80 -13.28 -0.57
N GLN A 321 -4.09 -13.03 -0.74
CA GLN A 321 -4.76 -11.85 -0.20
C GLN A 321 -4.87 -11.89 1.33
N ARG A 322 -5.18 -13.03 1.92
CA ARG A 322 -5.21 -13.22 3.38
C ARG A 322 -3.82 -12.98 4.00
N SER A 323 -2.75 -13.38 3.32
CA SER A 323 -1.38 -13.23 3.83
C SER A 323 -0.97 -11.78 4.03
N ILE A 324 -1.45 -10.86 3.19
CA ILE A 324 -1.13 -9.42 3.30
C ILE A 324 -2.11 -8.66 4.21
N ALA A 325 -3.33 -9.14 4.39
CA ALA A 325 -4.33 -8.50 5.26
C ALA A 325 -3.82 -8.37 6.70
N ARG A 326 -3.03 -9.33 7.19
CA ARG A 326 -2.41 -9.29 8.53
C ARG A 326 -1.37 -8.20 8.71
N GLN A 327 -0.83 -7.69 7.62
CA GLN A 327 0.15 -6.58 7.64
C GLN A 327 -0.52 -5.20 7.68
N GLY A 328 -1.85 -5.13 7.48
CA GLY A 328 -2.61 -3.89 7.50
C GLY A 328 -3.22 -3.49 6.16
N TYR A 329 -2.95 -4.24 5.11
CA TYR A 329 -3.66 -4.08 3.84
C TYR A 329 -5.10 -4.61 3.95
N ALA A 330 -5.97 -4.18 3.05
CA ALA A 330 -7.25 -4.83 2.85
C ALA A 330 -7.12 -5.92 1.78
N ALA A 331 -7.78 -7.05 1.99
CA ALA A 331 -7.98 -8.02 0.91
C ALA A 331 -8.87 -7.38 -0.18
N LEU A 332 -8.63 -7.77 -1.43
CA LEU A 332 -9.51 -7.37 -2.53
C LEU A 332 -10.94 -7.82 -2.26
N PRO A 333 -11.95 -6.97 -2.55
CA PRO A 333 -13.35 -7.42 -2.59
C PRO A 333 -13.48 -8.68 -3.44
N GLU A 334 -14.29 -9.64 -3.00
CA GLU A 334 -14.34 -10.96 -3.63
C GLU A 334 -14.67 -10.91 -5.13
N GLU A 335 -15.66 -10.10 -5.51
CA GLU A 335 -16.01 -9.92 -6.92
C GLU A 335 -14.86 -9.40 -7.77
N LEU A 336 -14.08 -8.47 -7.23
CA LEU A 336 -12.91 -7.94 -7.90
C LEU A 336 -11.80 -8.99 -7.99
N ARG A 337 -11.55 -9.72 -6.91
CA ARG A 337 -10.56 -10.79 -6.85
C ARG A 337 -10.83 -11.89 -7.90
N ILE A 338 -12.10 -12.29 -8.06
CA ILE A 338 -12.51 -13.27 -9.08
C ILE A 338 -12.19 -12.74 -10.49
N ARG A 339 -12.51 -11.47 -10.78
CA ARG A 339 -12.22 -10.86 -12.08
C ARG A 339 -10.73 -10.68 -12.33
N VAL A 340 -9.95 -10.31 -11.33
CA VAL A 340 -8.49 -10.23 -11.42
C VAL A 340 -7.91 -11.60 -11.76
N ARG A 341 -8.37 -12.66 -11.10
CA ARG A 341 -7.92 -14.03 -11.40
C ARG A 341 -8.26 -14.44 -12.84
N ALA A 342 -9.46 -14.15 -13.30
CA ALA A 342 -9.83 -14.41 -14.69
C ALA A 342 -8.92 -13.67 -15.66
N ALA A 343 -8.62 -12.38 -15.42
CA ALA A 343 -7.68 -11.61 -16.24
C ALA A 343 -6.24 -12.17 -16.22
N VAL A 344 -5.79 -12.69 -15.08
CA VAL A 344 -4.49 -13.41 -15.00
C VAL A 344 -4.54 -14.69 -15.82
N ASP A 345 -5.62 -15.44 -15.78
CA ASP A 345 -5.78 -16.69 -16.54
C ASP A 345 -5.85 -16.44 -18.06
N GLU A 346 -6.25 -15.25 -18.50
CA GLU A 346 -6.33 -14.83 -19.91
C GLU A 346 -4.97 -14.35 -20.50
N LEU A 347 -3.95 -14.13 -19.68
CA LEU A 347 -2.61 -13.76 -20.19
C LEU A 347 -2.07 -14.83 -21.16
N GLY A 348 -1.55 -14.42 -22.32
CA GLY A 348 -1.14 -15.31 -23.40
C GLY A 348 0.30 -15.17 -23.90
#